data_8fdea1d6aafc8637ce1443340205da03
#
_entry.id   8fdea1d6aafc8637ce1443340205da03
#
_cell.length_a   1.000
_cell.length_b   1.000
_cell.length_c   1.000
_cell.angle_alpha   90.00
_cell.angle_beta   90.00
_cell.angle_gamma   90.00
#
_symmetry.space_group_name_H-M   'P 1'
#
loop_
_entity.id
_entity.type
_entity.pdbx_description
1 polymer ?
#
loop_
_entity_poly.entity_id
_entity_poly.type
_entity_poly.pdbx_seq_one_letter_code
_entity_poly.pdbx_strand_id
1 'polypeptide(L)'
;MTVDYPTAGEITGLRKLWKEAFGDSDVFLDGFFAHGFSPRRCRCITENGAVLAALYWFEATCGKSRFAYLYAIATAASHRGQGLFSALMADTKEVLKELGFDGILLVPENEALSRMYEKFGFESCTTVDTFSAVAGAGAASFREIGAEEFARLRRQLLPQNAAIQEGETLSFLSSQYRFWAGADFLTVGQIYDGKLVCMEYLGNRMAAPGLLRALETAEGIFRTPGKQQPFAWVLPLHTGCVRPEYFGLALD
;
A
#
# COMPACT_ATOMS: atom_id res chain seq x y z
N MET A 1 4.32 29.31 2.38
CA MET A 1 4.42 27.84 2.32
C MET A 1 4.07 27.39 0.90
N THR A 2 4.95 26.66 0.23
CA THR A 2 4.70 26.07 -1.09
C THR A 2 4.79 24.56 -0.96
N VAL A 3 4.00 23.86 -1.78
CA VAL A 3 4.11 22.42 -1.94
C VAL A 3 5.13 22.18 -3.06
N ASP A 4 6.11 21.30 -2.84
CA ASP A 4 7.12 20.99 -3.85
C ASP A 4 7.63 19.56 -3.72
N TYR A 5 8.44 19.12 -4.70
CA TYR A 5 9.24 17.91 -4.59
C TYR A 5 10.33 18.08 -3.54
N PRO A 6 10.60 17.08 -2.71
CA PRO A 6 11.67 17.20 -1.73
C PRO A 6 13.06 17.23 -2.40
N THR A 7 13.93 18.05 -1.85
CA THR A 7 15.36 18.05 -2.16
C THR A 7 16.12 17.04 -1.28
N ALA A 8 17.38 16.78 -1.59
CA ALA A 8 18.23 15.92 -0.75
C ALA A 8 18.35 16.42 0.71
N GLY A 9 18.28 17.74 0.93
CA GLY A 9 18.34 18.33 2.27
C GLY A 9 17.13 18.04 3.15
N GLU A 10 15.98 17.65 2.56
CA GLU A 10 14.73 17.42 3.26
C GLU A 10 14.51 15.97 3.69
N ILE A 11 15.36 15.03 3.21
CA ILE A 11 15.22 13.59 3.51
C ILE A 11 15.20 13.33 5.02
N THR A 12 16.05 13.97 5.78
CA THR A 12 16.07 13.82 7.25
C THR A 12 14.78 14.35 7.87
N GLY A 13 14.24 15.46 7.35
CA GLY A 13 12.96 16.03 7.78
C GLY A 13 11.78 15.11 7.47
N LEU A 14 11.75 14.49 6.27
CA LEU A 14 10.75 13.51 5.86
C LEU A 14 10.75 12.29 6.80
N ARG A 15 11.92 11.74 7.11
CA ARG A 15 12.05 10.62 8.05
C ARG A 15 11.56 10.99 9.45
N LYS A 16 11.88 12.20 9.94
CA LYS A 16 11.41 12.68 11.23
C LYS A 16 9.89 12.81 11.28
N LEU A 17 9.29 13.42 10.26
CA LEU A 17 7.83 13.56 10.15
C LEU A 17 7.14 12.18 10.11
N TRP A 18 7.70 11.24 9.36
CA TRP A 18 7.19 9.87 9.30
C TRP A 18 7.20 9.19 10.66
N LYS A 19 8.32 9.22 11.37
CA LYS A 19 8.44 8.64 12.72
C LYS A 19 7.45 9.26 13.70
N GLU A 20 7.27 10.60 13.63
CA GLU A 20 6.29 11.31 14.46
C GLU A 20 4.85 10.85 14.16
N ALA A 21 4.52 10.62 12.89
CA ALA A 21 3.16 10.32 12.47
C ALA A 21 2.77 8.84 12.68
N PHE A 22 3.69 7.90 12.39
CA PHE A 22 3.39 6.47 12.29
C PHE A 22 4.15 5.62 13.30
N GLY A 23 5.23 6.11 13.91
CA GLY A 23 6.00 5.37 14.89
C GLY A 23 6.88 4.25 14.34
N ASP A 24 7.03 4.15 13.02
CA ASP A 24 7.81 3.10 12.38
C ASP A 24 9.28 3.11 12.77
N SER A 25 9.90 1.93 12.76
CA SER A 25 11.30 1.73 13.11
C SER A 25 12.26 2.31 12.06
N ASP A 26 13.51 2.57 12.47
CA ASP A 26 14.55 3.00 11.53
C ASP A 26 14.80 1.96 10.45
N VAL A 27 14.73 0.66 10.78
CA VAL A 27 14.90 -0.45 9.84
C VAL A 27 13.82 -0.40 8.74
N PHE A 28 12.56 -0.17 9.13
CA PHE A 28 11.47 -0.01 8.17
C PHE A 28 11.70 1.19 7.25
N LEU A 29 12.05 2.33 7.83
CA LEU A 29 12.33 3.55 7.07
C LEU A 29 13.55 3.39 6.14
N ASP A 30 14.60 2.71 6.58
CA ASP A 30 15.75 2.40 5.73
C ASP A 30 15.32 1.59 4.50
N GLY A 31 14.47 0.57 4.70
CA GLY A 31 13.88 -0.21 3.62
C GLY A 31 13.05 0.65 2.66
N PHE A 32 12.16 1.51 3.20
CA PHE A 32 11.36 2.41 2.37
C PHE A 32 12.23 3.39 1.56
N PHE A 33 13.15 4.09 2.20
CA PHE A 33 13.98 5.08 1.51
C PHE A 33 14.98 4.46 0.53
N ALA A 34 15.38 3.19 0.72
CA ALA A 34 16.24 2.46 -0.21
C ALA A 34 15.48 1.88 -1.41
N HIS A 35 14.24 1.40 -1.24
CA HIS A 35 13.55 0.58 -2.22
C HIS A 35 12.22 1.15 -2.73
N GLY A 36 11.52 1.96 -1.93
CA GLY A 36 10.19 2.50 -2.26
C GLY A 36 10.19 3.99 -2.59
N PHE A 37 11.10 4.75 -1.99
CA PHE A 37 11.13 6.21 -2.10
C PHE A 37 11.70 6.69 -3.44
N SER A 38 11.07 7.73 -3.98
CA SER A 38 11.66 8.59 -5.00
C SER A 38 11.24 10.05 -4.72
N PRO A 39 12.16 11.03 -4.82
CA PRO A 39 11.79 12.43 -4.72
C PRO A 39 10.67 12.81 -5.70
N ARG A 40 10.64 12.22 -6.89
CA ARG A 40 9.61 12.45 -7.91
C ARG A 40 8.24 11.82 -7.59
N ARG A 41 8.16 11.01 -6.57
CA ARG A 41 6.93 10.40 -6.06
C ARG A 41 6.66 10.78 -4.60
N CYS A 42 7.02 12.03 -4.27
CA CYS A 42 6.76 12.63 -2.98
C CYS A 42 6.41 14.11 -3.18
N ARG A 43 5.43 14.59 -2.44
CA ARG A 43 5.19 16.04 -2.30
C ARG A 43 5.34 16.41 -0.84
N CYS A 44 5.92 17.55 -0.55
CA CYS A 44 6.07 18.02 0.81
C CYS A 44 5.87 19.53 0.93
N ILE A 45 5.54 19.95 2.15
CA ILE A 45 5.46 21.34 2.55
C ILE A 45 6.57 21.58 3.56
N THR A 46 7.40 22.59 3.28
CA THR A 46 8.50 22.98 4.14
C THR A 46 8.39 24.43 4.57
N GLU A 47 8.83 24.70 5.79
CA GLU A 47 8.97 26.05 6.32
C GLU A 47 10.22 26.13 7.19
N ASN A 48 11.07 27.13 6.94
CA ASN A 48 12.33 27.35 7.67
C ASN A 48 13.21 26.08 7.77
N GLY A 49 13.22 25.26 6.72
CA GLY A 49 13.98 24.00 6.66
C GLY A 49 13.33 22.82 7.38
N ALA A 50 12.16 22.98 7.98
CA ALA A 50 11.41 21.88 8.58
C ALA A 50 10.34 21.36 7.60
N VAL A 51 10.21 20.04 7.49
CA VAL A 51 9.11 19.39 6.74
C VAL A 51 7.89 19.34 7.65
N LEU A 52 6.80 19.98 7.22
CA LEU A 52 5.56 20.12 7.99
C LEU A 52 4.47 19.15 7.54
N ALA A 53 4.45 18.80 6.26
CA ALA A 53 3.55 17.80 5.71
C ALA A 53 4.22 17.10 4.53
N ALA A 54 3.88 15.84 4.33
CA ALA A 54 4.37 15.07 3.19
C ALA A 54 3.38 13.96 2.83
N LEU A 55 3.41 13.54 1.57
CA LEU A 55 2.80 12.33 1.08
C LEU A 55 3.70 11.69 0.02
N TYR A 56 3.51 10.40 -0.16
CA TYR A 56 4.23 9.60 -1.14
C TYR A 56 3.22 8.84 -2.02
N TRP A 57 3.68 8.32 -3.16
CA TRP A 57 2.85 7.41 -3.93
C TRP A 57 3.67 6.32 -4.61
N PHE A 58 3.01 5.22 -4.84
CA PHE A 58 3.44 4.14 -5.72
C PHE A 58 2.58 4.12 -6.98
N GLU A 59 3.10 3.55 -8.06
CA GLU A 59 2.32 3.39 -9.28
C GLU A 59 1.53 2.07 -9.26
N ALA A 60 0.30 2.15 -9.74
CA ALA A 60 -0.53 0.98 -10.01
C ALA A 60 -1.25 1.15 -11.35
N THR A 61 -1.67 0.05 -11.96
CA THR A 61 -2.44 0.08 -13.20
C THR A 61 -3.69 -0.79 -13.10
N CYS A 62 -4.75 -0.41 -13.81
CA CYS A 62 -5.93 -1.24 -13.99
C CYS A 62 -6.44 -1.08 -15.41
N GLY A 63 -6.38 -2.13 -16.22
CA GLY A 63 -6.61 -2.03 -17.64
C GLY A 63 -5.65 -1.04 -18.32
N LYS A 64 -6.20 0.04 -18.87
CA LYS A 64 -5.40 1.12 -19.50
C LYS A 64 -5.13 2.29 -18.56
N SER A 65 -5.75 2.30 -17.39
CA SER A 65 -5.66 3.42 -16.44
C SER A 65 -4.44 3.28 -15.53
N ARG A 66 -3.74 4.42 -15.31
CA ARG A 66 -2.63 4.57 -14.38
C ARG A 66 -3.11 5.25 -13.10
N PHE A 67 -2.70 4.71 -11.97
CA PHE A 67 -3.06 5.22 -10.65
C PHE A 67 -1.83 5.56 -9.83
N ALA A 68 -1.92 6.65 -9.07
CA ALA A 68 -1.03 6.92 -7.97
C ALA A 68 -1.69 6.38 -6.68
N TYR A 69 -1.10 5.35 -6.10
CA TYR A 69 -1.50 4.86 -4.78
C TYR A 69 -0.81 5.71 -3.72
N LEU A 70 -1.57 6.60 -3.07
CA LEU A 70 -1.04 7.46 -2.02
C LEU A 70 -0.73 6.65 -0.77
N TYR A 71 0.44 6.93 -0.20
CA TYR A 71 0.97 6.24 0.94
C TYR A 71 1.60 7.22 1.94
N ALA A 72 1.50 6.90 3.24
CA ALA A 72 2.13 7.64 4.33
C ALA A 72 1.89 9.17 4.28
N ILE A 73 0.62 9.56 4.21
CA ILE A 73 0.24 10.98 4.24
C ILE A 73 0.31 11.51 5.67
N ALA A 74 1.20 12.46 5.92
CA ALA A 74 1.44 12.98 7.26
C ALA A 74 1.43 14.50 7.33
N THR A 75 0.98 15.03 8.47
CA THR A 75 1.13 16.43 8.87
C THR A 75 1.66 16.48 10.30
N ALA A 76 2.71 17.26 10.52
CA ALA A 76 3.31 17.47 11.83
C ALA A 76 2.25 17.86 12.88
N ALA A 77 2.27 17.24 14.04
CA ALA A 77 1.23 17.40 15.06
C ALA A 77 0.99 18.86 15.43
N SER A 78 2.05 19.66 15.53
CA SER A 78 2.01 21.10 15.82
C SER A 78 1.37 21.96 14.72
N HIS A 79 1.17 21.41 13.53
CA HIS A 79 0.65 22.13 12.35
C HIS A 79 -0.64 21.52 11.80
N ARG A 80 -1.25 20.58 12.53
CA ARG A 80 -2.58 20.04 12.19
C ARG A 80 -3.66 21.12 12.31
N GLY A 81 -4.73 20.97 11.54
CA GLY A 81 -5.85 21.92 11.53
C GLY A 81 -5.57 23.25 10.78
N GLN A 82 -4.38 23.43 10.19
CA GLN A 82 -3.98 24.64 9.49
C GLN A 82 -4.14 24.54 7.95
N GLY A 83 -4.85 23.53 7.45
CA GLY A 83 -5.10 23.35 6.02
C GLY A 83 -3.95 22.75 5.20
N LEU A 84 -2.83 22.34 5.82
CA LEU A 84 -1.66 21.81 5.11
C LEU A 84 -2.00 20.53 4.32
N PHE A 85 -2.79 19.64 4.91
CA PHE A 85 -3.27 18.44 4.22
C PHE A 85 -4.06 18.81 2.95
N SER A 86 -4.96 19.79 3.03
CA SER A 86 -5.77 20.24 1.89
C SER A 86 -4.91 20.84 0.79
N ALA A 87 -3.93 21.66 1.15
CA ALA A 87 -2.97 22.24 0.21
C ALA A 87 -2.14 21.15 -0.48
N LEU A 88 -1.63 20.18 0.29
CA LEU A 88 -0.84 19.05 -0.21
C LEU A 88 -1.65 18.20 -1.19
N MET A 89 -2.91 17.88 -0.86
CA MET A 89 -3.80 17.11 -1.72
C MET A 89 -4.18 17.82 -3.00
N ALA A 90 -4.47 19.14 -2.92
CA ALA A 90 -4.81 19.94 -4.08
C ALA A 90 -3.64 20.02 -5.08
N ASP A 91 -2.44 20.34 -4.60
CA ASP A 91 -1.22 20.36 -5.41
C ASP A 91 -0.92 18.97 -6.03
N THR A 92 -0.92 17.92 -5.22
CA THR A 92 -0.64 16.56 -5.68
C THR A 92 -1.60 16.13 -6.78
N LYS A 93 -2.89 16.47 -6.65
CA LYS A 93 -3.90 16.15 -7.66
C LYS A 93 -3.56 16.79 -9.01
N GLU A 94 -3.16 18.05 -9.04
CA GLU A 94 -2.80 18.73 -10.30
C GLU A 94 -1.49 18.15 -10.87
N VAL A 95 -0.47 17.92 -10.05
CA VAL A 95 0.78 17.29 -10.47
C VAL A 95 0.53 15.91 -11.07
N LEU A 96 -0.31 15.08 -10.46
CA LEU A 96 -0.62 13.73 -10.96
C LEU A 96 -1.38 13.78 -12.30
N LYS A 97 -2.27 14.76 -12.51
CA LYS A 97 -2.91 14.99 -13.81
C LYS A 97 -1.89 15.36 -14.89
N GLU A 98 -0.96 16.28 -14.59
CA GLU A 98 0.11 16.67 -15.51
C GLU A 98 1.04 15.50 -15.86
N LEU A 99 1.28 14.59 -14.92
CA LEU A 99 2.03 13.36 -15.11
C LEU A 99 1.25 12.26 -15.86
N GLY A 100 -0.02 12.51 -16.21
CA GLY A 100 -0.86 11.59 -16.97
C GLY A 100 -1.40 10.41 -16.16
N PHE A 101 -1.63 10.59 -14.86
CA PHE A 101 -2.37 9.62 -14.06
C PHE A 101 -3.87 9.79 -14.28
N ASP A 102 -4.59 8.68 -14.36
CA ASP A 102 -6.05 8.65 -14.55
C ASP A 102 -6.82 8.72 -13.24
N GLY A 103 -6.18 8.35 -12.13
CA GLY A 103 -6.79 8.35 -10.81
C GLY A 103 -5.79 8.24 -9.67
N ILE A 104 -6.31 8.52 -8.48
CA ILE A 104 -5.59 8.38 -7.22
C ILE A 104 -6.26 7.29 -6.41
N LEU A 105 -5.48 6.37 -5.85
CA LEU A 105 -5.93 5.34 -4.92
C LEU A 105 -5.38 5.62 -3.53
N LEU A 106 -6.10 5.23 -2.50
CA LEU A 106 -5.62 5.15 -1.11
C LEU A 106 -6.43 4.11 -0.33
N VAL A 107 -5.89 3.69 0.80
CA VAL A 107 -6.59 2.84 1.77
C VAL A 107 -6.71 3.63 3.06
N PRO A 108 -7.91 4.04 3.48
CA PRO A 108 -8.11 4.72 4.75
C PRO A 108 -7.91 3.75 5.91
N GLU A 109 -7.14 4.15 6.92
CA GLU A 109 -6.90 3.34 8.11
C GLU A 109 -8.19 3.10 8.93
N ASN A 110 -9.11 4.07 8.91
CA ASN A 110 -10.33 4.02 9.71
C ASN A 110 -11.48 4.82 9.07
N GLU A 111 -12.68 4.67 9.63
CA GLU A 111 -13.89 5.32 9.13
C GLU A 111 -13.83 6.86 9.20
N ALA A 112 -13.13 7.43 10.18
CA ALA A 112 -13.00 8.89 10.28
C ALA A 112 -12.17 9.45 9.12
N LEU A 113 -11.10 8.75 8.72
CA LEU A 113 -10.31 9.08 7.54
C LEU A 113 -11.10 8.83 6.25
N SER A 114 -11.91 7.78 6.17
CA SER A 114 -12.80 7.55 5.03
C SER A 114 -13.71 8.76 4.79
N ARG A 115 -14.41 9.21 5.82
CA ARG A 115 -15.30 10.41 5.76
C ARG A 115 -14.53 11.70 5.43
N MET A 116 -13.27 11.80 5.84
CA MET A 116 -12.42 12.92 5.46
C MET A 116 -12.10 12.86 3.96
N TYR A 117 -11.70 11.70 3.43
CA TYR A 117 -11.37 11.54 2.00
C TYR A 117 -12.58 11.72 1.08
N GLU A 118 -13.80 11.35 1.54
CA GLU A 118 -15.05 11.66 0.81
C GLU A 118 -15.19 13.14 0.49
N LYS A 119 -14.83 14.02 1.43
CA LYS A 119 -14.87 15.48 1.23
C LYS A 119 -13.88 15.96 0.16
N PHE A 120 -12.87 15.15 -0.16
CA PHE A 120 -11.93 15.41 -1.26
C PHE A 120 -12.34 14.73 -2.57
N GLY A 121 -13.52 14.10 -2.60
CA GLY A 121 -14.07 13.45 -3.78
C GLY A 121 -13.65 12.01 -3.98
N PHE A 122 -13.02 11.38 -2.98
CA PHE A 122 -12.74 9.95 -3.03
C PHE A 122 -14.03 9.15 -2.80
N GLU A 123 -14.12 8.02 -3.49
CA GLU A 123 -15.21 7.06 -3.37
C GLU A 123 -14.66 5.67 -3.10
N SER A 124 -15.34 4.88 -2.27
CA SER A 124 -14.99 3.48 -2.07
C SER A 124 -15.10 2.70 -3.39
N CYS A 125 -14.08 1.94 -3.75
CA CYS A 125 -14.05 1.26 -5.05
C CYS A 125 -13.73 -0.24 -4.97
N THR A 126 -13.04 -0.69 -3.92
CA THR A 126 -12.69 -2.11 -3.78
C THR A 126 -13.15 -2.68 -2.45
N THR A 127 -13.24 -4.00 -2.41
CA THR A 127 -13.55 -4.75 -1.20
C THR A 127 -12.59 -5.93 -1.04
N VAL A 128 -12.40 -6.37 0.19
CA VAL A 128 -11.61 -7.55 0.56
C VAL A 128 -12.36 -8.40 1.57
N ASP A 129 -11.93 -9.66 1.70
CA ASP A 129 -12.25 -10.51 2.84
C ASP A 129 -10.98 -10.70 3.69
N THR A 130 -11.18 -11.00 4.96
CA THR A 130 -10.13 -11.47 5.86
C THR A 130 -10.55 -12.81 6.45
N PHE A 131 -9.64 -13.76 6.49
CA PHE A 131 -9.87 -15.03 7.19
C PHE A 131 -8.69 -15.35 8.10
N SER A 132 -8.96 -16.10 9.18
CA SER A 132 -7.94 -16.64 10.07
C SER A 132 -7.82 -18.13 9.89
N ALA A 133 -6.63 -18.67 10.11
CA ALA A 133 -6.36 -20.08 10.17
C ALA A 133 -5.41 -20.41 11.33
N VAL A 134 -5.46 -21.67 11.78
CA VAL A 134 -4.51 -22.23 12.74
C VAL A 134 -3.68 -23.31 12.05
N ALA A 135 -2.46 -23.52 12.51
CA ALA A 135 -1.61 -24.59 12.00
C ALA A 135 -2.31 -25.94 12.12
N GLY A 136 -2.31 -26.72 11.05
CA GLY A 136 -3.09 -27.95 10.99
C GLY A 136 -2.51 -29.02 10.08
N ALA A 137 -3.24 -30.14 10.00
CA ALA A 137 -2.93 -31.21 9.06
C ALA A 137 -3.11 -30.72 7.62
N GLY A 138 -2.21 -31.11 6.75
CA GLY A 138 -2.13 -30.74 5.33
C GLY A 138 -0.67 -30.56 4.93
N ALA A 139 -0.28 -31.13 3.81
CA ALA A 139 1.03 -30.85 3.24
C ALA A 139 0.86 -29.67 2.30
N ALA A 140 1.24 -28.47 2.72
CA ALA A 140 1.44 -27.39 1.78
C ALA A 140 2.84 -27.55 1.18
N SER A 141 2.92 -28.04 -0.05
CA SER A 141 4.14 -27.88 -0.83
C SER A 141 4.18 -26.44 -1.30
N PHE A 142 5.14 -25.67 -0.82
CA PHE A 142 5.35 -24.28 -1.23
C PHE A 142 6.85 -23.96 -1.20
N ARG A 143 7.19 -22.83 -1.76
CA ARG A 143 8.55 -22.27 -1.72
C ARG A 143 8.51 -20.77 -1.56
N GLU A 144 9.55 -20.23 -0.99
CA GLU A 144 9.81 -18.79 -1.02
C GLU A 144 10.26 -18.39 -2.43
N ILE A 145 9.77 -17.24 -2.91
CA ILE A 145 10.01 -16.73 -4.26
C ILE A 145 10.43 -15.27 -4.21
N GLY A 146 11.05 -14.79 -5.28
CA GLY A 146 11.40 -13.38 -5.44
C GLY A 146 10.25 -12.53 -6.01
N ALA A 147 10.43 -11.21 -5.97
CA ALA A 147 9.44 -10.22 -6.41
C ALA A 147 9.00 -10.40 -7.87
N GLU A 148 9.92 -10.69 -8.78
CA GLU A 148 9.62 -10.87 -10.21
C GLU A 148 8.72 -12.10 -10.44
N GLU A 149 9.04 -13.20 -9.79
CA GLU A 149 8.23 -14.40 -9.89
C GLU A 149 6.88 -14.21 -9.24
N PHE A 150 6.81 -13.53 -8.09
CA PHE A 150 5.57 -13.16 -7.44
C PHE A 150 4.69 -12.33 -8.38
N ALA A 151 5.23 -11.30 -9.03
CA ALA A 151 4.50 -10.48 -10.00
C ALA A 151 3.89 -11.34 -11.11
N ARG A 152 4.69 -12.22 -11.71
CA ARG A 152 4.25 -13.10 -12.80
C ARG A 152 3.12 -14.04 -12.38
N LEU A 153 3.24 -14.68 -11.22
CA LEU A 153 2.22 -15.59 -10.71
C LEU A 153 0.96 -14.84 -10.26
N ARG A 154 1.15 -13.68 -9.63
CA ARG A 154 0.07 -12.82 -9.16
C ARG A 154 -0.87 -12.41 -10.30
N ARG A 155 -0.33 -12.02 -11.45
CA ARG A 155 -1.14 -11.66 -12.63
C ARG A 155 -2.08 -12.79 -13.09
N GLN A 156 -1.73 -14.05 -12.85
CA GLN A 156 -2.54 -15.21 -13.23
C GLN A 156 -3.68 -15.48 -12.24
N LEU A 157 -3.52 -15.07 -10.99
CA LEU A 157 -4.44 -15.35 -9.89
C LEU A 157 -5.32 -14.16 -9.51
N LEU A 158 -4.96 -12.96 -9.95
CA LEU A 158 -5.74 -11.76 -9.66
C LEU A 158 -7.14 -11.84 -10.30
N PRO A 159 -8.18 -11.36 -9.59
CA PRO A 159 -9.49 -11.20 -10.20
C PRO A 159 -9.46 -10.21 -11.37
N GLN A 160 -10.48 -10.26 -12.19
CA GLN A 160 -10.66 -9.30 -13.28
C GLN A 160 -10.69 -7.86 -12.73
N ASN A 161 -10.19 -6.91 -13.51
CA ASN A 161 -10.13 -5.50 -13.11
C ASN A 161 -9.39 -5.24 -11.78
N ALA A 162 -8.45 -6.09 -11.41
CA ALA A 162 -7.60 -5.83 -10.25
C ALA A 162 -6.57 -4.73 -10.55
N ALA A 163 -6.23 -3.96 -9.53
CA ALA A 163 -5.07 -3.08 -9.59
C ALA A 163 -3.77 -3.89 -9.56
N ILE A 164 -2.93 -3.66 -10.54
CA ILE A 164 -1.62 -4.29 -10.68
C ILE A 164 -0.58 -3.35 -10.07
N GLN A 165 0.13 -3.84 -9.07
CA GLN A 165 1.18 -3.15 -8.34
C GLN A 165 2.47 -3.94 -8.53
N GLU A 166 3.47 -3.33 -9.12
CA GLU A 166 4.75 -3.95 -9.48
C GLU A 166 5.91 -2.96 -9.28
N GLY A 167 7.07 -3.25 -9.85
CA GLY A 167 8.21 -2.36 -9.80
C GLY A 167 8.63 -2.02 -8.36
N GLU A 168 8.63 -0.73 -8.05
CA GLU A 168 9.05 -0.23 -6.74
C GLU A 168 8.16 -0.69 -5.58
N THR A 169 6.85 -0.94 -5.80
CA THR A 169 6.00 -1.52 -4.77
C THR A 169 6.52 -2.87 -4.34
N LEU A 170 6.81 -3.76 -5.28
CA LEU A 170 7.33 -5.10 -4.96
C LEU A 170 8.79 -5.05 -4.49
N SER A 171 9.59 -4.10 -4.98
CA SER A 171 10.94 -3.87 -4.48
C SER A 171 10.93 -3.49 -2.99
N PHE A 172 10.05 -2.58 -2.60
CA PHE A 172 9.88 -2.22 -1.20
C PHE A 172 9.30 -3.38 -0.38
N LEU A 173 8.25 -4.03 -0.86
CA LEU A 173 7.67 -5.17 -0.16
C LEU A 173 8.68 -6.29 0.09
N SER A 174 9.55 -6.59 -0.87
CA SER A 174 10.58 -7.63 -0.71
C SER A 174 11.63 -7.31 0.34
N SER A 175 11.77 -6.04 0.74
CA SER A 175 12.65 -5.63 1.84
C SER A 175 12.02 -5.80 3.22
N GLN A 176 10.70 -5.96 3.31
CA GLN A 176 9.94 -6.03 4.56
C GLN A 176 9.20 -7.36 4.74
N TYR A 177 8.77 -7.97 3.65
CA TYR A 177 7.87 -9.13 3.61
C TYR A 177 8.50 -10.28 2.83
N ARG A 178 7.96 -11.48 3.01
CA ARG A 178 8.32 -12.66 2.23
C ARG A 178 7.18 -13.05 1.31
N PHE A 179 7.54 -13.59 0.16
CA PHE A 179 6.62 -14.11 -0.84
C PHE A 179 6.67 -15.63 -0.88
N TRP A 180 5.52 -16.27 -0.83
CA TRP A 180 5.43 -17.73 -0.92
C TRP A 180 4.46 -18.14 -2.02
N ALA A 181 4.86 -19.16 -2.80
CA ALA A 181 4.03 -19.78 -3.82
C ALA A 181 3.86 -21.28 -3.53
N GLY A 182 2.62 -21.72 -3.44
CA GLY A 182 2.22 -23.13 -3.43
C GLY A 182 1.72 -23.59 -4.79
N ALA A 183 1.22 -24.83 -4.86
CA ALA A 183 0.66 -25.37 -6.09
C ALA A 183 -0.61 -24.62 -6.55
N ASP A 184 -1.41 -24.15 -5.59
CA ASP A 184 -2.73 -23.55 -5.80
C ASP A 184 -2.97 -22.29 -4.98
N PHE A 185 -1.89 -21.71 -4.41
CA PHE A 185 -1.96 -20.42 -3.71
C PHE A 185 -0.70 -19.57 -3.92
N LEU A 186 -0.85 -18.29 -3.71
CA LEU A 186 0.20 -17.28 -3.69
C LEU A 186 -0.06 -16.33 -2.52
N THR A 187 0.98 -15.96 -1.78
CA THR A 187 0.80 -15.04 -0.65
C THR A 187 2.04 -14.20 -0.39
N VAL A 188 1.82 -13.03 0.20
CA VAL A 188 2.84 -12.13 0.72
C VAL A 188 2.48 -11.76 2.15
N GLY A 189 3.45 -11.82 3.04
CA GLY A 189 3.23 -11.52 4.46
C GLY A 189 4.52 -11.52 5.26
N GLN A 190 4.36 -11.37 6.56
CA GLN A 190 5.44 -11.43 7.53
C GLN A 190 5.00 -12.19 8.78
N ILE A 191 5.97 -12.76 9.46
CA ILE A 191 5.74 -13.35 10.79
C ILE A 191 6.02 -12.26 11.82
N TYR A 192 5.00 -11.90 12.57
CA TYR A 192 5.08 -10.92 13.64
C TYR A 192 4.50 -11.53 14.93
N ASP A 193 5.27 -11.49 16.02
CA ASP A 193 4.89 -12.06 17.33
C ASP A 193 4.36 -13.51 17.22
N GLY A 194 5.04 -14.35 16.43
CA GLY A 194 4.69 -15.76 16.23
C GLY A 194 3.44 -16.01 15.37
N LYS A 195 2.86 -14.98 14.78
CA LYS A 195 1.69 -15.07 13.89
C LYS A 195 2.08 -14.69 12.46
N LEU A 196 1.51 -15.37 11.49
CA LEU A 196 1.64 -14.99 10.09
C LEU A 196 0.58 -13.94 9.75
N VAL A 197 1.01 -12.76 9.33
CA VAL A 197 0.13 -11.70 8.82
C VAL A 197 0.34 -11.58 7.33
N CYS A 198 -0.66 -11.98 6.54
CA CYS A 198 -0.62 -11.94 5.09
C CYS A 198 -1.37 -10.72 4.56
N MET A 199 -0.63 -9.84 3.91
CA MET A 199 -1.14 -8.66 3.21
C MET A 199 -2.04 -9.05 2.03
N GLU A 200 -1.68 -10.11 1.30
CA GLU A 200 -2.48 -10.66 0.22
C GLU A 200 -2.32 -12.19 0.16
N TYR A 201 -3.45 -12.89 0.04
CA TYR A 201 -3.54 -14.33 -0.19
C TYR A 201 -4.45 -14.60 -1.37
N LEU A 202 -3.93 -15.22 -2.41
CA LEU A 202 -4.65 -15.58 -3.63
C LEU A 202 -4.70 -17.10 -3.76
N GLY A 203 -5.85 -17.63 -4.15
CA GLY A 203 -6.03 -19.07 -4.41
C GLY A 203 -6.68 -19.85 -3.27
N ASN A 204 -6.30 -21.10 -3.09
CA ASN A 204 -6.98 -22.05 -2.22
C ASN A 204 -6.70 -21.79 -0.73
N ARG A 205 -7.72 -21.30 0.00
CA ARG A 205 -7.64 -21.03 1.44
C ARG A 205 -7.38 -22.27 2.30
N MET A 206 -7.71 -23.46 1.79
CA MET A 206 -7.49 -24.73 2.51
C MET A 206 -6.00 -25.10 2.64
N ALA A 207 -5.12 -24.44 1.91
CA ALA A 207 -3.66 -24.63 2.04
C ALA A 207 -3.07 -23.86 3.24
N ALA A 208 -3.78 -22.85 3.77
CA ALA A 208 -3.27 -21.99 4.85
C ALA A 208 -2.85 -22.74 6.13
N PRO A 209 -3.60 -23.74 6.66
CA PRO A 209 -3.16 -24.52 7.83
C PRO A 209 -1.84 -25.25 7.63
N GLY A 210 -1.62 -25.82 6.43
CA GLY A 210 -0.37 -26.48 6.07
C GLY A 210 0.81 -25.51 5.92
N LEU A 211 0.56 -24.33 5.34
CA LEU A 211 1.53 -23.23 5.25
C LEU A 211 1.98 -22.79 6.65
N LEU A 212 1.04 -22.53 7.56
CA LEU A 212 1.34 -22.13 8.94
C LEU A 212 2.21 -23.15 9.67
N ARG A 213 1.85 -24.43 9.57
CA ARG A 213 2.64 -25.50 10.17
C ARG A 213 4.07 -25.54 9.64
N ALA A 214 4.25 -25.39 8.34
CA ALA A 214 5.56 -25.45 7.72
C ALA A 214 6.41 -24.18 7.99
N LEU A 215 5.77 -23.05 8.28
CA LEU A 215 6.43 -21.83 8.74
C LEU A 215 6.60 -21.77 10.27
N GLU A 216 6.24 -22.85 10.97
CA GLU A 216 6.33 -22.95 12.44
C GLU A 216 5.57 -21.85 13.17
N THR A 217 4.44 -21.39 12.60
CA THR A 217 3.56 -20.39 13.20
C THR A 217 2.25 -21.04 13.63
N ALA A 218 1.75 -20.70 14.82
CA ALA A 218 0.53 -21.31 15.37
C ALA A 218 -0.74 -20.88 14.63
N GLU A 219 -0.79 -19.62 14.23
CA GLU A 219 -1.97 -18.99 13.60
C GLU A 219 -1.57 -17.93 12.57
N GLY A 220 -2.52 -17.55 11.74
CA GLY A 220 -2.32 -16.47 10.78
C GLY A 220 -3.61 -15.77 10.40
N ILE A 221 -3.45 -14.54 9.91
CA ILE A 221 -4.51 -13.71 9.34
C ILE A 221 -4.17 -13.43 7.88
N PHE A 222 -5.15 -13.58 7.02
CA PHE A 222 -4.97 -13.57 5.58
C PHE A 222 -5.98 -12.63 4.93
N ARG A 223 -5.52 -11.56 4.26
CA ARG A 223 -6.36 -10.73 3.40
C ARG A 223 -6.45 -11.37 2.01
N THR A 224 -7.62 -11.37 1.41
CA THR A 224 -7.90 -12.05 0.16
C THR A 224 -8.97 -11.31 -0.64
N PRO A 225 -9.09 -11.51 -1.97
CA PRO A 225 -10.23 -10.98 -2.71
C PRO A 225 -11.55 -11.39 -2.07
N GLY A 226 -12.48 -10.43 -1.93
CA GLY A 226 -13.77 -10.67 -1.28
C GLY A 226 -14.70 -9.48 -1.37
N LYS A 227 -15.85 -9.54 -0.66
CA LYS A 227 -16.92 -8.54 -0.75
C LYS A 227 -17.36 -7.99 0.61
N GLN A 228 -16.69 -8.37 1.70
CA GLN A 228 -17.21 -8.09 3.04
C GLN A 228 -16.77 -6.73 3.57
N GLN A 229 -15.54 -6.29 3.27
CA GLN A 229 -14.96 -5.10 3.85
C GLN A 229 -14.58 -4.09 2.77
N PRO A 230 -15.08 -2.84 2.80
CA PRO A 230 -14.55 -1.76 1.99
C PRO A 230 -13.04 -1.63 2.23
N PHE A 231 -12.28 -1.39 1.15
CA PHE A 231 -10.83 -1.38 1.28
C PHE A 231 -10.16 -0.17 0.63
N ALA A 232 -9.99 -0.17 -0.70
CA ALA A 232 -9.40 0.99 -1.35
C ALA A 232 -10.46 1.98 -1.84
N TRP A 233 -10.05 3.23 -1.88
CA TRP A 233 -10.83 4.37 -2.33
C TRP A 233 -10.16 5.00 -3.54
N VAL A 234 -10.95 5.52 -4.46
CA VAL A 234 -10.48 6.12 -5.71
C VAL A 234 -10.96 7.54 -5.87
N LEU A 235 -10.07 8.41 -6.33
CA LEU A 235 -10.41 9.72 -6.89
C LEU A 235 -10.10 9.70 -8.38
N PRO A 236 -11.08 9.61 -9.28
CA PRO A 236 -10.84 9.73 -10.71
C PRO A 236 -10.32 11.14 -11.06
N LEU A 237 -9.29 11.23 -11.88
CA LEU A 237 -8.73 12.50 -12.36
C LEU A 237 -9.26 12.87 -13.75
N HIS A 238 -9.75 11.89 -14.50
CA HIS A 238 -10.32 12.04 -15.83
C HIS A 238 -11.61 11.24 -16.00
N THR A 239 -12.46 11.68 -16.92
CA THR A 239 -13.62 10.92 -17.36
C THR A 239 -13.15 9.68 -18.13
N GLY A 240 -13.68 8.50 -17.80
CA GLY A 240 -13.28 7.23 -18.43
C GLY A 240 -12.17 6.46 -17.70
N CYS A 241 -11.74 6.92 -16.55
CA CYS A 241 -10.88 6.17 -15.65
C CYS A 241 -11.53 4.80 -15.30
N VAL A 242 -10.82 3.71 -15.61
CA VAL A 242 -11.27 2.35 -15.28
C VAL A 242 -10.99 2.11 -13.80
N ARG A 243 -12.06 2.03 -13.00
CA ARG A 243 -11.92 1.82 -11.54
C ARG A 243 -11.52 0.37 -11.26
N PRO A 244 -10.51 0.13 -10.40
CA PRO A 244 -10.20 -1.23 -9.98
C PRO A 244 -11.33 -1.80 -9.12
N GLU A 245 -11.58 -3.10 -9.27
CA GLU A 245 -12.52 -3.86 -8.45
C GLU A 245 -11.81 -4.61 -7.31
N TYR A 246 -10.49 -4.71 -7.39
CA TYR A 246 -9.64 -5.30 -6.35
C TYR A 246 -8.32 -4.54 -6.24
N PHE A 247 -7.89 -4.34 -5.00
CA PHE A 247 -6.60 -3.78 -4.63
C PHE A 247 -6.08 -4.57 -3.42
N GLY A 248 -4.95 -5.25 -3.54
CA GLY A 248 -4.50 -6.21 -2.53
C GLY A 248 -3.25 -5.79 -1.77
N LEU A 249 -2.26 -5.23 -2.46
CA LEU A 249 -0.98 -4.87 -1.86
C LEU A 249 -1.04 -3.47 -1.25
N ALA A 250 -1.83 -3.30 -0.21
CA ALA A 250 -1.83 -2.07 0.57
C ALA A 250 -0.72 -2.13 1.63
N LEU A 251 -0.01 -1.04 1.72
CA LEU A 251 1.08 -0.83 2.68
C LEU A 251 0.48 -0.20 3.95
N ASP A 252 -0.40 -0.94 4.64
CA ASP A 252 -1.17 -0.55 5.83
C ASP A 252 -0.68 -1.25 7.11
#